data_b20df0d55387f14eef2963f62a9f81e5
#
_entry.id   b20df0d55387f14eef2963f62a9f81e5
#
_cell.length_a   1.000
_cell.length_b   1.000
_cell.length_c   1.000
_cell.angle_alpha   90.00
_cell.angle_beta   90.00
_cell.angle_gamma   90.00
#
_symmetry.space_group_name_H-M   'P 1'
#
loop_
_entity.id
_entity.type
_entity.pdbx_description
1 polymer ?
#
loop_
_entity_poly.entity_id
_entity_poly.type
_entity_poly.pdbx_seq_one_letter_code
_entity_poly.pdbx_strand_id
1 'polypeptide(L)' 'MSEQYKGFTFEASVVKVAPREFRATALIYKGNSIVWREPSSTSFLTAAEARAEAEIIAPNVIDRLIESGKLNE' A
#
# COMPACT_ATOMS: atom_id res chain seq x y z
N MET A 1 9.95 -1.56 7.12
CA MET A 1 9.52 -2.85 7.70
C MET A 1 8.18 -3.26 7.10
N SER A 2 8.05 -4.50 6.65
CA SER A 2 6.78 -4.95 6.08
C SER A 2 5.89 -5.54 7.18
N GLU A 3 4.60 -5.45 6.97
CA GLU A 3 3.60 -5.98 7.89
C GLU A 3 2.82 -7.10 7.23
N GLN A 4 2.20 -7.97 8.04
CA GLN A 4 1.43 -9.10 7.53
C GLN A 4 -0.05 -8.94 7.81
N TYR A 5 -0.87 -9.36 6.85
CA TYR A 5 -2.32 -9.35 6.99
C TYR A 5 -2.91 -10.44 6.11
N LYS A 6 -3.62 -11.39 6.73
CA LYS A 6 -4.31 -12.49 6.03
C LYS A 6 -3.40 -13.27 5.06
N GLY A 7 -2.16 -13.50 5.44
CA GLY A 7 -1.22 -14.26 4.62
C GLY A 7 -0.47 -13.42 3.59
N PHE A 8 -0.75 -12.12 3.53
CA PHE A 8 -0.04 -11.19 2.65
C PHE A 8 0.84 -10.28 3.47
N THR A 9 1.94 -9.82 2.88
CA THR A 9 2.74 -8.76 3.47
C THR A 9 2.50 -7.49 2.68
N PHE A 10 2.68 -6.35 3.32
CA PHE A 10 2.55 -5.07 2.63
C PHE A 10 3.57 -4.08 3.14
N GLU A 11 3.90 -3.12 2.29
CA GLU A 11 4.79 -2.02 2.65
C GLU A 11 4.43 -0.79 1.85
N ALA A 12 4.88 0.37 2.32
CA ALA A 12 4.64 1.63 1.65
C ALA A 12 5.86 2.03 0.84
N SER A 13 5.61 2.43 -0.41
CA SER A 13 6.62 3.05 -1.25
C SER A 13 6.24 4.52 -1.41
N VAL A 14 7.14 5.42 -1.07
CA VAL A 14 6.87 6.86 -1.09
C VAL A 14 7.76 7.54 -2.12
N VAL A 15 7.14 8.39 -2.94
CA VAL A 15 7.84 9.14 -3.99
C VAL A 15 7.56 10.62 -3.83
N LYS A 16 8.60 11.44 -3.93
CA LYS A 16 8.45 12.89 -3.96
C LYS A 16 8.23 13.31 -5.41
N VAL A 17 7.05 13.85 -5.72
CA VAL A 17 6.70 14.25 -7.09
C VAL A 17 6.88 15.73 -7.33
N ALA A 18 6.91 16.54 -6.26
CA ALA A 18 7.15 17.98 -6.33
C ALA A 18 7.52 18.47 -4.95
N PRO A 19 8.04 19.71 -4.79
CA PRO A 19 8.27 20.26 -3.45
C PRO A 19 6.96 20.20 -2.64
N ARG A 20 7.01 19.65 -1.45
CA ARG A 20 5.85 19.49 -0.57
C ARG A 20 4.74 18.62 -1.16
N GLU A 21 5.10 17.75 -2.10
CA GLU A 21 4.11 16.84 -2.68
C GLU A 21 4.69 15.44 -2.73
N PHE A 22 4.13 14.55 -1.93
CA PHE A 22 4.55 13.15 -1.83
C PHE A 22 3.38 12.25 -2.15
N ARG A 23 3.64 11.16 -2.83
CA ARG A 23 2.66 10.13 -3.09
C ARG A 23 3.15 8.80 -2.57
N ALA A 24 2.22 7.96 -2.19
CA ALA A 24 2.55 6.63 -1.67
C ALA A 24 1.84 5.57 -2.49
N THR A 25 2.46 4.40 -2.55
CA THR A 25 1.85 3.21 -3.14
C THR A 25 1.94 2.10 -2.11
N ALA A 26 0.81 1.46 -1.85
CA ALA A 26 0.80 0.27 -1.01
C ALA A 26 1.19 -0.91 -1.88
N LEU A 27 2.29 -1.57 -1.54
CA LEU A 27 2.77 -2.75 -2.25
C LEU A 27 2.35 -3.97 -1.46
N ILE A 28 1.62 -4.87 -2.11
CA ILE A 28 1.11 -6.08 -1.48
C ILE A 28 1.84 -7.28 -2.06
N TYR A 29 2.40 -8.10 -1.18
CA TYR A 29 3.20 -9.26 -1.55
C TYR A 29 2.55 -10.55 -1.07
N LYS A 30 2.75 -11.59 -1.83
CA LYS A 30 2.53 -12.96 -1.36
C LYS A 30 3.85 -13.69 -1.52
N GLY A 31 4.46 -14.08 -0.39
CA GLY A 31 5.83 -14.57 -0.41
C GLY A 31 6.78 -13.47 -0.89
N ASN A 32 7.52 -13.73 -1.93
CA ASN A 32 8.48 -12.77 -2.48
C ASN A 32 7.95 -12.04 -3.72
N SER A 33 6.69 -12.23 -4.07
CA SER A 33 6.12 -11.67 -5.30
C SER A 33 5.14 -10.56 -4.99
N ILE A 34 5.22 -9.47 -5.76
CA ILE A 34 4.25 -8.40 -5.68
C ILE A 34 2.99 -8.87 -6.41
N VAL A 35 1.86 -8.91 -5.69
CA VAL A 35 0.59 -9.34 -6.28
C VAL A 35 -0.34 -8.16 -6.54
N TRP A 36 -0.07 -7.01 -5.95
CA TRP A 36 -0.90 -5.82 -6.16
C TRP A 36 -0.14 -4.55 -5.78
N ARG A 37 -0.44 -3.46 -6.49
CA ARG A 37 0.04 -2.12 -6.17
C ARG A 37 -1.15 -1.20 -6.12
N GLU A 38 -1.30 -0.49 -5.00
CA GLU A 38 -2.42 0.44 -4.82
C GLU A 38 -1.85 1.83 -4.57
N PRO A 39 -1.87 2.72 -5.58
CA PRO A 39 -1.38 4.08 -5.39
C PRO A 39 -2.35 4.91 -4.56
N SER A 40 -1.83 5.90 -3.83
CA SER A 40 -2.69 6.80 -3.07
C SER A 40 -3.48 7.68 -4.04
N SER A 41 -4.71 8.04 -3.64
CA SER A 41 -5.57 8.85 -4.49
C SER A 41 -5.23 10.34 -4.41
N THR A 42 -4.47 10.74 -3.39
CA THR A 42 -4.09 12.13 -3.19
C THR A 42 -2.60 12.25 -2.90
N SER A 43 -2.10 13.49 -2.91
CA SER A 43 -0.73 13.79 -2.51
C SER A 43 -0.72 14.25 -1.06
N PHE A 44 0.45 14.16 -0.43
CA PHE A 44 0.64 14.54 0.97
C PHE A 44 1.78 15.54 1.06
N LEU A 45 1.79 16.33 2.12
CA LEU A 45 2.81 17.36 2.34
C LEU A 45 4.14 16.78 2.82
N THR A 46 4.11 15.61 3.46
CA THR A 46 5.32 14.97 3.97
C THR A 46 5.36 13.50 3.58
N ALA A 47 6.58 12.96 3.54
CA ALA A 47 6.76 11.53 3.28
C ALA A 47 6.15 10.68 4.39
N ALA A 48 6.22 11.15 5.64
CA ALA A 48 5.66 10.41 6.77
C ALA A 48 4.15 10.26 6.66
N GLU A 49 3.46 11.33 6.25
CA GLU A 49 2.01 11.28 6.05
C GLU A 49 1.64 10.32 4.92
N ALA A 50 2.38 10.37 3.81
CA ALA A 50 2.14 9.50 2.68
C ALA A 50 2.32 8.03 3.07
N ARG A 51 3.40 7.72 3.81
CA ARG A 51 3.68 6.37 4.27
C ARG A 51 2.58 5.86 5.21
N ALA A 52 2.17 6.70 6.16
CA ALA A 52 1.14 6.32 7.11
C ALA A 52 -0.17 5.98 6.40
N GLU A 53 -0.55 6.77 5.40
CA GLU A 53 -1.76 6.52 4.64
C GLU A 53 -1.69 5.18 3.91
N ALA A 54 -0.58 4.89 3.25
CA ALA A 54 -0.41 3.62 2.54
C ALA A 54 -0.51 2.43 3.51
N GLU A 55 0.05 2.56 4.70
CA GLU A 55 -0.02 1.50 5.71
C GLU A 55 -1.43 1.31 6.26
N ILE A 56 -2.21 2.39 6.33
CA ILE A 56 -3.59 2.32 6.78
C ILE A 56 -4.48 1.67 5.72
N ILE A 57 -4.31 2.02 4.45
CA ILE A 57 -5.18 1.51 3.39
C ILE A 57 -4.86 0.08 2.98
N ALA A 58 -3.63 -0.38 3.18
CA ALA A 58 -3.22 -1.70 2.70
C ALA A 58 -4.10 -2.85 3.19
N PRO A 59 -4.41 -2.96 4.50
CA PRO A 59 -5.31 -4.03 4.95
C PRO A 59 -6.69 -3.95 4.32
N ASN A 60 -7.22 -2.74 4.13
CA ASN A 60 -8.53 -2.55 3.51
C ASN A 60 -8.51 -2.97 2.05
N VAL A 61 -7.42 -2.66 1.35
CA VAL A 61 -7.23 -3.08 -0.05
C VAL A 61 -7.18 -4.60 -0.13
N ILE A 62 -6.44 -5.25 0.77
CA ILE A 62 -6.35 -6.71 0.81
C ILE A 62 -7.73 -7.32 1.00
N ASP A 63 -8.51 -6.83 1.96
CA ASP A 63 -9.87 -7.33 2.18
C ASP A 63 -10.75 -7.18 0.95
N ARG A 64 -10.70 -6.02 0.31
CA ARG A 64 -11.49 -5.75 -0.89
C ARG A 64 -11.11 -6.69 -2.03
N LEU A 65 -9.82 -6.95 -2.21
CA LEU A 65 -9.36 -7.81 -3.27
C LEU A 65 -9.71 -9.28 -3.03
N ILE A 66 -9.69 -9.72 -1.77
CA ILE A 66 -10.11 -11.07 -1.41
C ILE A 66 -11.61 -11.22 -1.68
N GLU A 67 -12.41 -10.26 -1.26
CA GLU A 67 -13.86 -10.28 -1.47
C GLU A 67 -14.23 -10.31 -2.94
N SER A 68 -13.46 -9.61 -3.77
CA SER A 68 -13.73 -9.56 -5.22
C SER A 68 -13.13 -10.73 -5.97
N GLY A 69 -12.42 -11.63 -5.29
CA GLY A 69 -11.82 -12.81 -5.92
C GLY A 69 -10.50 -12.55 -6.63
N LYS A 70 -9.93 -11.35 -6.48
CA LYS A 70 -8.66 -11.02 -7.13
C LYS A 70 -7.44 -11.52 -6.36
N LEU A 71 -7.58 -11.74 -5.06
CA LEU A 71 -6.56 -12.35 -4.22
C LEU A 71 -7.17 -13.51 -3.45
N ASN A 72 -6.37 -14.55 -3.23
CA ASN A 72 -6.75 -15.72 -2.44
C ASN A 72 -5.91 -15.75 -1.18
N GLU A 73 -6.57 -15.95 -0.05
CA GLU A 73 -5.88 -16.11 1.22
C GLU A 73 -4.97 -17.33 1.22
#